data_e26d303be0a88c7f7784b3fabeea63b8
#
_entry.id   e26d303be0a88c7f7784b3fabeea63b8
#
_cell.length_a   1.000
_cell.length_b   1.000
_cell.length_c   1.000
_cell.angle_alpha   90.00
_cell.angle_beta   90.00
_cell.angle_gamma   90.00
#
_symmetry.space_group_name_H-M   'P 1'
#
loop_
_entity.id
_entity.type
_entity.pdbx_description
1 polymer ?
#
loop_
_entity_poly.entity_id
_entity_poly.type
_entity_poly.pdbx_seq_one_letter_code
_entity_poly.pdbx_strand_id
1 'polypeptide(L)'
;MLNGLLINYNYCTGCHSCEAACKVEHGMETGEWGIRLMQNGPWHHEEDGTWEFDFVPVPTRRCDLCADRVDEGRLPTCVHHCQGLCMEYGPVDELAKLMTSPHMVLFTPTDR
;
A
#
# COMPACT_ATOMS: atom_id res chain seq x y z
N MET A 1 -20.14 -3.71 0.91
CA MET A 1 -19.16 -3.70 -0.18
C MET A 1 -17.75 -3.56 0.39
N LEU A 2 -16.82 -4.33 -0.13
CA LEU A 2 -15.43 -4.25 0.33
C LEU A 2 -14.75 -3.00 -0.17
N ASN A 3 -13.90 -2.44 0.68
CA ASN A 3 -12.97 -1.38 0.33
C ASN A 3 -11.56 -1.96 0.26
N GLY A 4 -10.68 -1.27 -0.42
CA GLY A 4 -9.32 -1.75 -0.61
C GLY A 4 -8.30 -0.65 -0.72
N LEU A 5 -7.06 -1.08 -0.89
CA LEU A 5 -5.92 -0.21 -1.20
C LEU A 5 -5.39 -0.62 -2.57
N LEU A 6 -5.41 0.30 -3.51
CA LEU A 6 -4.81 0.12 -4.82
C LEU A 6 -3.42 0.73 -4.78
N ILE A 7 -2.44 -0.04 -5.17
CA ILE A 7 -1.05 0.39 -5.13
C ILE A 7 -0.44 0.28 -6.52
N ASN A 8 0.06 1.41 -7.02
CA ASN A 8 0.85 1.44 -8.25
C ASN A 8 2.32 1.50 -7.85
N TYR A 9 2.96 0.34 -7.79
CA TYR A 9 4.30 0.27 -7.22
C TYR A 9 5.41 0.76 -8.15
N ASN A 10 5.06 1.20 -9.36
CA ASN A 10 6.00 1.98 -10.17
C ASN A 10 6.38 3.29 -9.48
N TYR A 11 5.47 3.83 -8.66
CA TYR A 11 5.69 5.12 -8.01
C TYR A 11 6.13 5.00 -6.56
N CYS A 12 6.23 3.79 -6.02
CA CYS A 12 6.73 3.61 -4.66
C CYS A 12 8.23 3.88 -4.61
N THR A 13 8.62 4.85 -3.79
CA THR A 13 10.03 5.28 -3.68
C THR A 13 10.80 4.53 -2.59
N GLY A 14 10.13 3.66 -1.82
CA GLY A 14 10.79 2.96 -0.71
C GLY A 14 11.05 3.84 0.50
N CYS A 15 10.32 4.94 0.66
CA CYS A 15 10.59 5.93 1.70
C CYS A 15 10.15 5.50 3.11
N HIS A 16 9.41 4.41 3.25
CA HIS A 16 8.89 3.88 4.53
C HIS A 16 7.88 4.79 5.23
N SER A 17 7.40 5.86 4.59
CA SER A 17 6.43 6.78 5.21
C SER A 17 5.13 6.09 5.57
N CYS A 18 4.65 5.17 4.74
CA CYS A 18 3.41 4.44 5.01
C CYS A 18 3.53 3.58 6.26
N GLU A 19 4.66 2.91 6.44
CA GLU A 19 4.92 2.10 7.63
C GLU A 19 4.92 2.95 8.90
N ALA A 20 5.69 4.04 8.87
CA ALA A 20 5.82 4.93 10.01
C ALA A 20 4.50 5.60 10.36
N ALA A 21 3.76 6.09 9.35
CA ALA A 21 2.48 6.75 9.57
C ALA A 21 1.47 5.80 10.21
N CYS A 22 1.41 4.55 9.74
CA CYS A 22 0.50 3.55 10.28
C CYS A 22 0.83 3.24 11.74
N LYS A 23 2.11 3.09 12.07
CA LYS A 23 2.54 2.81 13.45
C LYS A 23 2.18 3.94 14.40
N VAL A 24 2.36 5.19 13.97
CA VAL A 24 2.03 6.35 14.79
C VAL A 24 0.51 6.47 14.98
N GLU A 25 -0.25 6.31 13.91
CA GLU A 25 -1.70 6.43 13.95
C GLU A 25 -2.34 5.40 14.89
N HIS A 26 -1.83 4.18 14.88
CA HIS A 26 -2.43 3.06 15.61
C HIS A 26 -1.68 2.67 16.88
N GLY A 27 -0.66 3.43 17.26
CA GLY A 27 0.11 3.18 18.49
C GLY A 27 0.80 1.82 18.50
N MET A 28 1.32 1.39 17.37
CA MET A 28 1.99 0.09 17.27
C MET A 28 3.38 0.12 17.85
N GLU A 29 3.75 -0.98 18.51
CA GLU A 29 5.06 -1.14 19.11
C GLU A 29 6.05 -1.72 18.10
N THR A 30 7.33 -1.77 18.51
CA THR A 30 8.39 -2.41 17.72
C THR A 30 7.99 -3.86 17.39
N GLY A 31 8.12 -4.23 16.13
CA GLY A 31 7.76 -5.57 15.66
C GLY A 31 6.31 -5.72 15.22
N GLU A 32 5.49 -4.68 15.43
CA GLU A 32 4.12 -4.67 14.96
C GLU A 32 4.00 -3.79 13.71
N TRP A 33 3.29 -4.30 12.71
CA TRP A 33 3.17 -3.62 11.41
C TRP A 33 1.73 -3.71 10.92
N GLY A 34 1.15 -2.58 10.55
CA GLY A 34 -0.14 -2.55 9.85
C GLY A 34 0.03 -2.63 8.35
N ILE A 35 1.11 -2.03 7.85
CA ILE A 35 1.53 -2.14 6.46
C ILE A 35 3.05 -2.31 6.46
N ARG A 36 3.55 -3.17 5.58
CA ARG A 36 4.97 -3.47 5.53
C ARG A 36 5.49 -3.32 4.11
N LEU A 37 6.57 -2.56 3.97
CA LEU A 37 7.20 -2.37 2.67
C LEU A 37 8.00 -3.62 2.32
N MET A 38 7.58 -4.30 1.27
CA MET A 38 8.23 -5.50 0.79
C MET A 38 9.13 -5.15 -0.39
N GLN A 39 10.28 -5.81 -0.44
CA GLN A 39 11.26 -5.60 -1.49
C GLN A 39 11.15 -6.74 -2.50
N ASN A 40 10.95 -6.38 -3.76
CA ASN A 40 10.94 -7.31 -4.88
C ASN A 40 12.23 -7.14 -5.66
N GLY A 41 13.15 -8.08 -5.50
CA GLY A 41 14.46 -8.00 -6.13
C GLY A 41 15.55 -7.43 -5.21
N PRO A 42 16.69 -7.08 -5.78
CA PRO A 42 16.96 -7.01 -7.21
C PRO A 42 17.07 -8.38 -7.88
N TRP A 43 16.46 -8.50 -9.07
CA TRP A 43 16.54 -9.70 -9.89
C TRP A 43 17.17 -9.34 -11.23
N HIS A 44 18.13 -10.14 -11.69
CA HIS A 44 18.73 -9.95 -13.01
C HIS A 44 18.06 -10.91 -14.00
N HIS A 45 17.54 -10.35 -15.09
CA HIS A 45 16.92 -11.11 -16.17
C HIS A 45 17.93 -11.30 -17.28
N GLU A 46 18.48 -12.49 -17.40
CA GLU A 46 19.54 -12.79 -18.37
C GLU A 46 19.05 -12.71 -19.82
N GLU A 47 17.75 -12.93 -20.05
CA GLU A 47 17.16 -12.96 -21.38
C GLU A 47 17.33 -11.61 -22.10
N ASP A 48 17.24 -10.51 -21.39
CA ASP A 48 17.33 -9.18 -21.98
C ASP A 48 18.33 -8.26 -21.26
N GLY A 49 19.01 -8.78 -20.24
CA GLY A 49 20.04 -8.03 -19.52
C GLY A 49 19.51 -6.97 -18.58
N THR A 50 18.21 -6.98 -18.29
CA THR A 50 17.59 -5.97 -17.41
C THR A 50 17.58 -6.42 -15.96
N TRP A 51 17.37 -5.45 -15.08
CA TRP A 51 17.18 -5.68 -13.63
C TRP A 51 15.77 -5.28 -13.22
N GLU A 52 15.22 -6.05 -12.28
CA GLU A 52 13.91 -5.75 -11.68
C GLU A 52 14.12 -5.47 -10.20
N PHE A 53 13.61 -4.33 -9.74
CA PHE A 53 13.74 -3.94 -8.34
C PHE A 53 12.60 -2.97 -7.99
N ASP A 54 11.69 -3.42 -7.12
CA ASP A 54 10.54 -2.63 -6.71
C ASP A 54 10.33 -2.73 -5.21
N PHE A 55 9.67 -1.73 -4.65
CA PHE A 55 9.11 -1.80 -3.30
C PHE A 55 7.59 -1.81 -3.41
N VAL A 56 6.96 -2.69 -2.65
CA VAL A 56 5.49 -2.82 -2.65
C VAL A 56 5.01 -2.77 -1.20
N PRO A 57 4.24 -1.75 -0.81
CA PRO A 57 3.60 -1.73 0.51
C PRO A 57 2.52 -2.82 0.58
N VAL A 58 2.60 -3.69 1.57
CA VAL A 58 1.66 -4.81 1.74
C VAL A 58 0.96 -4.69 3.09
N PRO A 59 -0.37 -4.51 3.12
CA PRO A 59 -1.09 -4.46 4.39
C PRO A 59 -1.09 -5.81 5.08
N THR A 60 -1.00 -5.81 6.41
CA THR A 60 -1.02 -7.00 7.23
C THR A 60 -2.42 -7.24 7.79
N ARG A 61 -2.58 -8.30 8.57
CA ARG A 61 -3.84 -8.58 9.27
C ARG A 61 -4.22 -7.50 10.28
N ARG A 62 -3.29 -6.65 10.69
CA ARG A 62 -3.56 -5.55 11.61
C ARG A 62 -4.16 -4.33 10.92
N CYS A 63 -4.20 -4.32 9.59
CA CYS A 63 -4.77 -3.22 8.82
C CYS A 63 -6.29 -3.26 8.88
N ASP A 64 -6.90 -2.18 9.41
CA ASP A 64 -8.35 -2.02 9.45
C ASP A 64 -8.82 -0.94 8.47
N LEU A 65 -7.96 -0.55 7.52
CA LEU A 65 -8.19 0.54 6.56
C LEU A 65 -8.38 1.89 7.28
N CYS A 66 -7.78 2.05 8.46
CA CYS A 66 -7.88 3.26 9.29
C CYS A 66 -9.34 3.65 9.55
N ALA A 67 -10.10 2.72 10.12
CA ALA A 67 -11.53 2.85 10.31
C ALA A 67 -11.93 4.20 10.93
N ASP A 68 -11.22 4.63 11.98
CA ASP A 68 -11.56 5.88 12.67
C ASP A 68 -11.36 7.10 11.77
N ARG A 69 -10.28 7.13 10.99
CA ARG A 69 -10.02 8.23 10.06
C ARG A 69 -11.04 8.27 8.93
N VAL A 70 -11.35 7.10 8.37
CA VAL A 70 -12.31 7.00 7.26
C VAL A 70 -13.70 7.41 7.72
N ASP A 71 -14.10 7.03 8.93
CA ASP A 71 -15.39 7.42 9.50
C ASP A 71 -15.48 8.94 9.71
N GLU A 72 -14.35 9.62 9.86
CA GLU A 72 -14.28 11.08 9.94
C GLU A 72 -14.19 11.75 8.57
N GLY A 73 -14.26 10.99 7.48
CA GLY A 73 -14.13 11.51 6.13
C GLY A 73 -12.69 11.76 5.68
N ARG A 74 -11.73 11.14 6.36
CA ARG A 74 -10.30 11.29 6.05
C ARG A 74 -9.77 10.03 5.37
N LEU A 75 -8.70 10.18 4.60
CA LEU A 75 -8.03 9.03 3.98
C LEU A 75 -7.27 8.20 5.03
N PRO A 76 -7.06 6.90 4.78
CA PRO A 76 -6.14 6.13 5.61
C PRO A 76 -4.80 6.85 5.71
N THR A 77 -4.14 6.72 6.86
CA THR A 77 -2.94 7.50 7.13
C THR A 77 -1.80 7.17 6.15
N CYS A 78 -1.68 5.92 5.73
CA CYS A 78 -0.65 5.53 4.76
C CYS A 78 -0.87 6.21 3.41
N VAL A 79 -2.12 6.30 2.95
CA VAL A 79 -2.47 6.97 1.70
C VAL A 79 -2.17 8.46 1.79
N HIS A 80 -2.56 9.07 2.91
CA HIS A 80 -2.36 10.50 3.15
C HIS A 80 -0.87 10.88 3.15
N HIS A 81 -0.02 10.03 3.70
CA HIS A 81 1.40 10.35 3.89
C HIS A 81 2.31 9.78 2.79
N CYS A 82 1.77 9.10 1.80
CA CYS A 82 2.59 8.55 0.73
C CYS A 82 3.17 9.66 -0.14
N GLN A 83 4.48 9.84 -0.11
CA GLN A 83 5.16 10.90 -0.87
C GLN A 83 5.14 10.61 -2.37
N GLY A 84 5.17 9.33 -2.76
CA GLY A 84 5.11 8.93 -4.16
C GLY A 84 3.71 8.94 -4.75
N LEU A 85 2.68 9.16 -3.92
CA LEU A 85 1.27 9.14 -4.33
C LEU A 85 0.90 7.85 -5.05
N CYS A 86 1.46 6.73 -4.58
CA CYS A 86 1.28 5.45 -5.26
C CYS A 86 0.08 4.66 -4.73
N MET A 87 -0.66 5.19 -3.76
CA MET A 87 -1.74 4.47 -3.08
C MET A 87 -3.07 5.20 -3.20
N GLU A 88 -4.14 4.43 -3.43
CA GLU A 88 -5.49 4.95 -3.41
C GLU A 88 -6.38 4.05 -2.56
N TYR A 89 -7.34 4.65 -1.87
CA TYR A 89 -8.32 3.97 -1.04
C TYR A 89 -9.72 4.17 -1.62
N GLY A 90 -10.53 3.12 -1.59
CA GLY A 90 -11.92 3.23 -2.01
C GLY A 90 -12.59 1.87 -2.18
N PRO A 91 -13.82 1.88 -2.72
CA PRO A 91 -14.51 0.63 -3.03
C PRO A 91 -13.75 -0.18 -4.07
N VAL A 92 -13.72 -1.50 -3.87
CA VAL A 92 -12.94 -2.40 -4.71
C VAL A 92 -13.33 -2.29 -6.19
N ASP A 93 -14.62 -2.22 -6.49
CA ASP A 93 -15.08 -2.13 -7.88
C ASP A 93 -14.62 -0.83 -8.55
N GLU A 94 -14.57 0.28 -7.82
CA GLU A 94 -14.06 1.54 -8.35
C GLU A 94 -12.54 1.49 -8.55
N LEU A 95 -11.82 0.92 -7.58
CA LEU A 95 -10.37 0.80 -7.68
C LEU A 95 -9.96 -0.13 -8.82
N ALA A 96 -10.71 -1.20 -9.04
CA ALA A 96 -10.42 -2.14 -10.12
C ALA A 96 -10.45 -1.48 -11.49
N LYS A 97 -11.32 -0.49 -11.68
CA LYS A 97 -11.40 0.26 -12.93
C LYS A 97 -10.16 1.11 -13.19
N LEU A 98 -9.41 1.42 -12.16
CA LEU A 98 -8.18 2.22 -12.26
C LEU A 98 -6.95 1.37 -12.57
N MET A 99 -7.11 0.04 -12.59
CA MET A 99 -5.99 -0.87 -12.87
C MET A 99 -5.77 -0.96 -14.38
N THR A 100 -5.17 0.08 -14.93
CA THR A 100 -5.02 0.23 -16.39
C THR A 100 -3.58 0.17 -16.86
N SER A 101 -2.64 -0.07 -15.96
CA SER A 101 -1.22 -0.17 -16.29
C SER A 101 -0.59 -1.35 -15.55
N PRO A 102 0.58 -1.85 -16.01
CA PRO A 102 1.29 -2.88 -15.28
C PRO A 102 1.82 -2.36 -13.93
N HIS A 103 2.19 -3.30 -13.06
CA HIS A 103 2.78 -3.01 -11.74
C HIS A 103 1.79 -2.37 -10.78
N MET A 104 0.53 -2.81 -10.84
CA MET A 104 -0.51 -2.41 -9.90
C MET A 104 -1.01 -3.63 -9.15
N VAL A 105 -1.36 -3.43 -7.87
CA VAL A 105 -1.91 -4.47 -7.03
C VAL A 105 -3.04 -3.88 -6.18
N LEU A 106 -4.10 -4.66 -5.98
CA LEU A 106 -5.26 -4.27 -5.19
C LEU A 106 -5.36 -5.20 -3.99
N PHE A 107 -5.28 -4.64 -2.80
CA PHE A 107 -5.40 -5.37 -1.54
C PHE A 107 -6.74 -5.12 -0.88
N THR A 108 -7.31 -6.17 -0.28
CA THR A 108 -8.51 -6.08 0.54
C THR A 108 -8.17 -6.62 1.93
N PRO A 109 -7.52 -5.81 2.79
CA PRO A 109 -6.94 -6.31 4.03
C PRO A 109 -7.94 -6.64 5.12
N THR A 110 -9.18 -6.17 5.00
CA THR A 110 -10.23 -6.39 5.99
C THR A 110 -11.57 -6.52 5.29
N ASP A 111 -12.60 -6.90 6.04
CA ASP A 111 -13.95 -7.12 5.49
C ASP A 111 -14.84 -5.85 5.48
N ARG A 112 -14.26 -4.69 5.61
CA ARG A 112 -14.98 -3.42 5.65
C ARG A 112 -15.27 -2.80 4.28
#